data_4026127d12657cab34e4a38ded6328ef
#
_entry.id   4026127d12657cab34e4a38ded6328ef
#
_cell.length_a   1.000
_cell.length_b   1.000
_cell.length_c   1.000
_cell.angle_alpha   90.00
_cell.angle_beta   90.00
_cell.angle_gamma   90.00
#
_symmetry.space_group_name_H-M   'P 1'
#
loop_
_entity.id
_entity.type
_entity.pdbx_description
1 polymer ?
#
loop_
_entity_poly.entity_id
_entity_poly.type
_entity_poly.pdbx_seq_one_letter_code
_entity_poly.pdbx_strand_id
1 'polypeptide(L)'
;MTWLSPGWDGDVINIISATRLSHDDFLAEAPLGASLKRLAFDKRIHARVAFENRTSLSEIYNLSIDYPKAAEILVFIHDDVWLDDYFFADRIIAGLQNFDVLGIAGNRRRLHRQLSWAFTGQTSDKFIWDARENLSGAVAHGTAPFGRVTNYGPVPAQCELLDGVLLAVRRDALRSRGVRFDPRFDFHFYDLDFCRSARAAGLVLGTGAVALTHRSQDAFGSADWHRNYEIYLEKWGE
;
A
#
# COMPACT_ATOMS: atom_id res chain seq x y z
N MET A 1 -44.20 -1.65 -0.31
CA MET A 1 -42.85 -1.87 -0.78
C MET A 1 -41.91 -1.45 0.35
N THR A 2 -41.46 -2.41 1.13
CA THR A 2 -40.49 -2.20 2.22
C THR A 2 -39.10 -2.25 1.60
N TRP A 3 -38.43 -1.09 1.56
CA TRP A 3 -37.02 -1.04 1.24
C TRP A 3 -36.27 -1.63 2.44
N LEU A 4 -35.74 -2.84 2.26
CA LEU A 4 -34.75 -3.39 3.18
C LEU A 4 -33.51 -2.50 3.01
N SER A 5 -33.21 -1.70 4.03
CA SER A 5 -31.89 -1.10 4.19
C SER A 5 -30.89 -2.26 4.19
N PRO A 6 -29.86 -2.29 3.32
CA PRO A 6 -28.78 -3.23 3.50
C PRO A 6 -28.20 -2.93 4.89
N GLY A 7 -28.23 -3.89 5.78
CA GLY A 7 -27.55 -3.82 7.05
C GLY A 7 -26.06 -3.60 6.75
N TRP A 8 -25.53 -2.46 7.12
CA TRP A 8 -24.11 -2.12 7.06
C TRP A 8 -23.37 -2.71 8.29
N ASP A 9 -23.68 -3.97 8.61
CA ASP A 9 -22.97 -4.75 9.60
C ASP A 9 -21.82 -5.46 8.93
N GLY A 10 -20.67 -4.79 8.88
CA GLY A 10 -19.45 -5.45 8.41
C GLY A 10 -18.61 -4.59 7.47
N ASP A 11 -17.33 -4.81 7.50
CA ASP A 11 -16.28 -4.23 6.66
C ASP A 11 -15.98 -2.73 6.90
N VAL A 12 -15.78 -2.38 8.17
CA VAL A 12 -15.15 -1.10 8.52
C VAL A 12 -13.69 -1.11 8.08
N ILE A 13 -13.25 -0.02 7.48
CA ILE A 13 -11.90 0.17 6.96
C ILE A 13 -11.17 1.20 7.82
N ASN A 14 -9.98 0.84 8.32
CA ASN A 14 -9.04 1.83 8.85
C ASN A 14 -7.98 2.15 7.79
N ILE A 15 -7.95 3.38 7.33
CA ILE A 15 -6.84 3.97 6.58
C ILE A 15 -5.74 4.32 7.56
N ILE A 16 -4.56 3.73 7.39
CA ILE A 16 -3.39 3.91 8.24
C ILE A 16 -2.33 4.66 7.44
N SER A 17 -1.89 5.79 7.95
CA SER A 17 -0.83 6.59 7.32
C SER A 17 0.05 7.24 8.38
N ALA A 18 1.22 7.70 7.97
CA ALA A 18 2.10 8.53 8.77
C ALA A 18 2.54 9.73 7.94
N THR A 19 2.70 10.87 8.60
CA THR A 19 3.09 12.13 7.96
C THR A 19 4.05 12.91 8.82
N ARG A 20 4.90 13.72 8.19
CA ARG A 20 5.75 14.70 8.88
C ARG A 20 4.98 15.96 9.29
N LEU A 21 3.79 16.16 8.71
CA LEU A 21 2.95 17.33 8.92
C LEU A 21 2.25 17.27 10.27
N SER A 22 1.90 18.43 10.80
CA SER A 22 0.93 18.55 11.89
C SER A 22 -0.46 18.10 11.43
N HIS A 23 -1.38 17.89 12.36
CA HIS A 23 -2.78 17.57 12.02
C HIS A 23 -3.40 18.60 11.07
N ASP A 24 -3.24 19.88 11.36
CA ASP A 24 -3.89 20.94 10.60
C ASP A 24 -3.24 21.11 9.22
N ASP A 25 -1.92 21.03 9.12
CA ASP A 25 -1.20 21.07 7.85
C ASP A 25 -1.52 19.83 7.00
N PHE A 26 -1.64 18.64 7.59
CA PHE A 26 -2.06 17.45 6.87
C PHE A 26 -3.45 17.61 6.26
N LEU A 27 -4.39 18.17 6.99
CA LEU A 27 -5.72 18.45 6.46
C LEU A 27 -5.72 19.55 5.39
N ALA A 28 -4.80 20.51 5.44
CA ALA A 28 -4.71 21.60 4.50
C ALA A 28 -3.94 21.23 3.23
N GLU A 29 -2.85 20.47 3.32
CA GLU A 29 -1.85 20.35 2.27
C GLU A 29 -1.64 18.92 1.76
N ALA A 30 -1.91 17.88 2.60
CA ALA A 30 -1.67 16.51 2.20
C ALA A 30 -2.74 16.00 1.22
N PRO A 31 -2.34 15.33 0.13
CA PRO A 31 -3.24 14.64 -0.78
C PRO A 31 -4.25 13.72 -0.08
N LEU A 32 -3.75 12.92 0.87
CA LEU A 32 -4.61 12.01 1.63
C LEU A 32 -5.58 12.79 2.53
N GLY A 33 -5.15 13.89 3.16
CA GLY A 33 -6.02 14.76 3.95
C GLY A 33 -7.21 15.30 3.14
N ALA A 34 -6.95 15.76 1.91
CA ALA A 34 -8.00 16.21 0.99
C ALA A 34 -8.94 15.05 0.60
N SER A 35 -8.40 13.86 0.39
CA SER A 35 -9.17 12.67 0.03
C SER A 35 -10.07 12.20 1.16
N LEU A 36 -9.58 12.19 2.40
CA LEU A 36 -10.37 11.83 3.57
C LEU A 36 -11.56 12.77 3.80
N LYS A 37 -11.38 14.09 3.57
CA LYS A 37 -12.49 15.05 3.59
C LYS A 37 -13.52 14.73 2.52
N ARG A 38 -13.08 14.42 1.29
CA ARG A 38 -13.96 14.09 0.16
C ARG A 38 -14.73 12.79 0.39
N LEU A 39 -14.11 11.79 1.03
CA LEU A 39 -14.71 10.48 1.31
C LEU A 39 -15.47 10.40 2.65
N ALA A 40 -15.63 11.52 3.38
CA ALA A 40 -16.30 11.55 4.68
C ALA A 40 -17.79 11.15 4.67
N PHE A 41 -18.39 11.07 3.49
CA PHE A 41 -19.75 10.55 3.29
C PHE A 41 -19.85 9.04 3.55
N ASP A 42 -18.80 8.28 3.28
CA ASP A 42 -18.76 6.83 3.50
C ASP A 42 -18.33 6.53 4.95
N LYS A 43 -19.32 6.15 5.77
CA LYS A 43 -19.12 5.91 7.20
C LYS A 43 -18.33 4.63 7.52
N ARG A 44 -18.01 3.81 6.52
CA ARG A 44 -17.13 2.65 6.66
C ARG A 44 -15.65 3.06 6.75
N ILE A 45 -15.29 4.26 6.28
CA ILE A 45 -13.91 4.74 6.19
C ILE A 45 -13.56 5.55 7.43
N HIS A 46 -12.58 5.06 8.18
CA HIS A 46 -11.97 5.77 9.31
C HIS A 46 -10.48 5.90 9.08
N ALA A 47 -9.88 7.01 9.50
CA ALA A 47 -8.45 7.23 9.35
C ALA A 47 -7.75 7.22 10.72
N ARG A 48 -6.54 6.65 10.74
CA ARG A 48 -5.58 6.70 11.84
C ARG A 48 -4.25 7.19 11.26
N VAL A 49 -3.95 8.44 11.48
CA VAL A 49 -2.75 9.09 10.94
C VAL A 49 -1.80 9.41 12.07
N ALA A 50 -0.55 9.00 11.95
CA ALA A 50 0.52 9.41 12.84
C ALA A 50 1.07 10.75 12.33
N PHE A 51 0.67 11.85 13.00
CA PHE A 51 1.13 13.20 12.69
C PHE A 51 2.51 13.45 13.29
N GLU A 52 3.28 14.38 12.69
CA GLU A 52 4.64 14.76 13.11
C GLU A 52 5.54 13.54 13.32
N ASN A 53 5.28 12.48 12.57
CA ASN A 53 5.91 11.18 12.74
C ASN A 53 7.41 11.24 12.50
N ARG A 54 8.19 10.63 13.40
CA ARG A 54 9.65 10.49 13.33
C ARG A 54 10.12 9.04 13.38
N THR A 55 9.18 8.10 13.49
CA THR A 55 9.47 6.66 13.52
C THR A 55 9.24 6.03 12.14
N SER A 56 9.64 4.77 11.98
CA SER A 56 9.47 4.06 10.71
C SER A 56 7.99 3.83 10.37
N LEU A 57 7.68 3.69 9.08
CA LEU A 57 6.35 3.26 8.64
C LEU A 57 6.01 1.87 9.18
N SER A 58 6.98 0.96 9.21
CA SER A 58 6.84 -0.39 9.73
C SER A 58 6.34 -0.40 11.17
N GLU A 59 6.87 0.46 12.04
CA GLU A 59 6.42 0.58 13.43
C GLU A 59 4.97 1.08 13.51
N ILE A 60 4.63 2.15 12.79
CA ILE A 60 3.27 2.72 12.78
C ILE A 60 2.25 1.70 12.26
N TYR A 61 2.61 0.94 11.22
CA TYR A 61 1.75 -0.08 10.66
C TYR A 61 1.54 -1.24 11.64
N ASN A 62 2.60 -1.71 12.29
CA ASN A 62 2.51 -2.75 13.32
C ASN A 62 1.67 -2.32 14.52
N LEU A 63 1.83 -1.09 15.03
CA LEU A 63 0.98 -0.55 16.08
C LEU A 63 -0.50 -0.59 15.69
N SER A 64 -0.82 -0.38 14.41
CA SER A 64 -2.19 -0.44 13.93
C SER A 64 -2.71 -1.87 13.79
N ILE A 65 -1.87 -2.82 13.37
CA ILE A 65 -2.21 -4.26 13.34
C ILE A 65 -2.53 -4.75 14.75
N ASP A 66 -1.77 -4.33 15.76
CA ASP A 66 -1.89 -4.80 17.13
C ASP A 66 -2.95 -4.02 17.94
N TYR A 67 -3.46 -2.90 17.44
CA TYR A 67 -4.44 -2.09 18.16
C TYR A 67 -5.74 -2.86 18.38
N PRO A 68 -6.19 -3.06 19.65
CA PRO A 68 -7.34 -3.92 19.93
C PRO A 68 -8.65 -3.50 19.28
N LYS A 69 -8.82 -2.18 19.05
CA LYS A 69 -10.02 -1.59 18.45
C LYS A 69 -9.83 -1.25 16.95
N ALA A 70 -8.80 -1.78 16.29
CA ALA A 70 -8.65 -1.58 14.84
C ALA A 70 -9.76 -2.32 14.08
N ALA A 71 -10.15 -1.74 12.96
CA ALA A 71 -11.11 -2.35 12.04
C ALA A 71 -10.61 -3.69 11.48
N GLU A 72 -11.51 -4.46 10.90
CA GLU A 72 -11.17 -5.73 10.25
C GLU A 72 -10.34 -5.55 8.99
N ILE A 73 -10.55 -4.45 8.27
CA ILE A 73 -9.77 -4.11 7.09
C ILE A 73 -8.83 -2.95 7.44
N LEU A 74 -7.54 -3.16 7.18
CA LEU A 74 -6.50 -2.14 7.29
C LEU A 74 -6.02 -1.77 5.89
N VAL A 75 -5.89 -0.48 5.62
CA VAL A 75 -5.32 0.06 4.39
C VAL A 75 -4.13 0.93 4.77
N PHE A 76 -2.94 0.40 4.54
CA PHE A 76 -1.67 1.12 4.70
C PHE A 76 -1.43 1.94 3.44
N ILE A 77 -1.26 3.25 3.57
CA ILE A 77 -1.17 4.16 2.43
C ILE A 77 -0.27 5.35 2.75
N HIS A 78 0.42 5.87 1.74
CA HIS A 78 1.23 7.08 1.86
C HIS A 78 0.35 8.33 2.01
N ASP A 79 0.87 9.38 2.66
CA ASP A 79 0.15 10.64 2.89
C ASP A 79 0.08 11.53 1.64
N ASP A 80 0.93 11.28 0.66
CA ASP A 80 1.01 12.00 -0.62
C ASP A 80 0.17 11.37 -1.76
N VAL A 81 -0.90 10.65 -1.38
CA VAL A 81 -1.82 9.97 -2.30
C VAL A 81 -3.20 10.62 -2.28
N TRP A 82 -3.72 11.02 -3.47
CA TRP A 82 -5.15 11.29 -3.65
C TRP A 82 -5.89 9.99 -3.98
N LEU A 83 -6.94 9.70 -3.22
CA LEU A 83 -7.90 8.62 -3.52
C LEU A 83 -8.92 9.15 -4.52
N ASP A 84 -8.80 8.78 -5.77
CA ASP A 84 -9.61 9.30 -6.88
C ASP A 84 -10.87 8.45 -7.16
N ASP A 85 -11.21 7.58 -6.24
CA ASP A 85 -12.35 6.67 -6.34
C ASP A 85 -13.39 6.95 -5.24
N TYR A 86 -14.60 7.38 -5.62
CA TYR A 86 -15.71 7.57 -4.69
C TYR A 86 -16.22 6.26 -4.09
N PHE A 87 -15.98 5.14 -4.76
CA PHE A 87 -16.36 3.78 -4.30
C PHE A 87 -15.16 3.04 -3.70
N PHE A 88 -14.23 3.79 -3.11
CA PHE A 88 -12.99 3.26 -2.57
C PHE A 88 -13.21 2.07 -1.64
N ALA A 89 -14.14 2.16 -0.68
CA ALA A 89 -14.45 1.08 0.25
C ALA A 89 -14.92 -0.18 -0.49
N ASP A 90 -15.81 -0.02 -1.47
CA ASP A 90 -16.33 -1.16 -2.25
C ASP A 90 -15.24 -1.84 -3.08
N ARG A 91 -14.28 -1.05 -3.65
CA ARG A 91 -13.13 -1.59 -4.38
C ARG A 91 -12.20 -2.39 -3.48
N ILE A 92 -11.89 -1.88 -2.29
CA ILE A 92 -11.06 -2.57 -1.31
C ILE A 92 -11.73 -3.88 -0.86
N ILE A 93 -13.00 -3.84 -0.47
CA ILE A 93 -13.76 -5.00 -0.02
C ILE A 93 -13.82 -6.07 -1.11
N ALA A 94 -14.16 -5.68 -2.35
CA ALA A 94 -14.24 -6.60 -3.49
C ALA A 94 -12.88 -7.22 -3.82
N GLY A 95 -11.80 -6.45 -3.77
CA GLY A 95 -10.44 -6.95 -4.00
C GLY A 95 -10.01 -7.98 -2.94
N LEU A 96 -10.35 -7.74 -1.67
CA LEU A 96 -10.05 -8.64 -0.55
C LEU A 96 -10.94 -9.91 -0.51
N GLN A 97 -11.89 -10.07 -1.43
CA GLN A 97 -12.56 -11.35 -1.66
C GLN A 97 -11.69 -12.33 -2.46
N ASN A 98 -10.72 -11.81 -3.23
CA ASN A 98 -9.86 -12.60 -4.10
C ASN A 98 -8.43 -12.76 -3.56
N PHE A 99 -7.98 -11.83 -2.72
CA PHE A 99 -6.62 -11.78 -2.21
C PHE A 99 -6.61 -11.49 -0.71
N ASP A 100 -5.63 -12.04 0.01
CA ASP A 100 -5.42 -11.73 1.43
C ASP A 100 -4.77 -10.35 1.60
N VAL A 101 -3.92 -9.95 0.63
CA VAL A 101 -3.31 -8.62 0.53
C VAL A 101 -3.59 -8.05 -0.85
N LEU A 102 -4.19 -6.87 -0.88
CA LEU A 102 -4.54 -6.14 -2.09
C LEU A 102 -3.65 -4.91 -2.24
N GLY A 103 -3.01 -4.78 -3.40
CA GLY A 103 -2.33 -3.55 -3.85
C GLY A 103 -2.95 -3.01 -5.13
N ILE A 104 -2.37 -1.94 -5.66
CA ILE A 104 -2.82 -1.30 -6.91
C ILE A 104 -1.83 -1.46 -8.05
N ALA A 105 -0.58 -1.77 -7.73
CA ALA A 105 0.47 -2.11 -8.68
C ALA A 105 1.36 -3.20 -8.08
N GLY A 106 1.91 -4.06 -8.93
CA GLY A 106 2.75 -5.15 -8.47
C GLY A 106 3.36 -5.97 -9.59
N ASN A 107 4.15 -6.95 -9.19
CA ASN A 107 4.80 -7.90 -10.08
C ASN A 107 4.30 -9.32 -9.81
N ARG A 108 3.94 -10.03 -10.85
CA ARG A 108 3.45 -11.41 -10.83
C ARG A 108 4.54 -12.44 -10.56
N ARG A 109 5.80 -12.01 -10.63
CA ARG A 109 6.97 -12.80 -10.28
C ARG A 109 7.91 -12.04 -9.35
N ARG A 110 8.83 -12.75 -8.73
CA ARG A 110 9.96 -12.21 -7.99
C ARG A 110 11.26 -12.84 -8.51
N LEU A 111 12.24 -12.00 -8.74
CA LEU A 111 13.58 -12.43 -9.11
C LEU A 111 14.55 -12.32 -7.93
N HIS A 112 15.61 -13.10 -7.97
CA HIS A 112 16.74 -12.97 -7.05
C HIS A 112 17.33 -11.55 -7.13
N ARG A 113 17.61 -10.92 -6.00
CA ARG A 113 18.18 -9.56 -5.89
C ARG A 113 17.37 -8.48 -6.60
N GLN A 114 16.06 -8.64 -6.67
CA GLN A 114 15.17 -7.66 -7.31
C GLN A 114 15.15 -6.34 -6.55
N LEU A 115 15.28 -5.22 -7.27
CA LEU A 115 15.49 -3.88 -6.71
C LEU A 115 14.20 -3.19 -6.24
N SER A 116 13.07 -3.52 -6.84
CA SER A 116 11.73 -3.06 -6.47
C SER A 116 10.68 -3.99 -7.03
N TRP A 117 9.40 -3.75 -6.77
CA TRP A 117 8.35 -4.52 -7.43
C TRP A 117 8.42 -4.43 -8.96
N ALA A 118 8.88 -3.29 -9.51
CA ALA A 118 8.90 -3.01 -10.94
C ALA A 118 10.26 -3.23 -11.61
N PHE A 119 11.38 -3.12 -10.85
CA PHE A 119 12.71 -3.11 -11.41
C PHE A 119 13.47 -4.40 -11.11
N THR A 120 14.02 -5.00 -12.16
CA THR A 120 14.77 -6.25 -12.10
C THR A 120 16.28 -6.05 -12.06
N GLY A 121 16.76 -4.84 -12.33
CA GLY A 121 18.18 -4.51 -12.33
C GLY A 121 18.42 -3.02 -12.50
N GLN A 122 19.70 -2.65 -12.55
CA GLN A 122 20.16 -1.28 -12.75
C GLN A 122 21.40 -1.27 -13.65
N THR A 123 21.46 -0.29 -14.55
CA THR A 123 22.70 0.15 -15.22
C THR A 123 23.28 1.35 -14.46
N SER A 124 24.41 1.92 -14.94
CA SER A 124 24.98 3.14 -14.38
C SER A 124 23.95 4.28 -14.24
N ASP A 125 23.00 4.37 -15.17
CA ASP A 125 22.16 5.55 -15.34
C ASP A 125 20.66 5.29 -15.22
N LYS A 126 20.21 4.01 -15.25
CA LYS A 126 18.78 3.69 -15.32
C LYS A 126 18.44 2.40 -14.60
N PHE A 127 17.27 2.38 -13.96
CA PHE A 127 16.63 1.16 -13.52
C PHE A 127 16.04 0.39 -14.72
N ILE A 128 16.17 -0.93 -14.69
CA ILE A 128 15.66 -1.84 -15.72
C ILE A 128 14.30 -2.34 -15.29
N TRP A 129 13.26 -1.92 -16.00
CA TRP A 129 11.91 -2.42 -15.78
C TRP A 129 11.82 -3.91 -16.07
N ASP A 130 10.98 -4.62 -15.32
CA ASP A 130 10.56 -5.96 -15.71
C ASP A 130 9.69 -5.92 -16.97
N ALA A 131 9.61 -7.04 -17.67
CA ALA A 131 8.75 -7.18 -18.84
C ALA A 131 7.28 -6.94 -18.45
N ARG A 132 6.56 -6.25 -19.34
CA ARG A 132 5.19 -5.77 -19.07
C ARG A 132 4.22 -6.90 -18.72
N GLU A 133 4.40 -8.08 -19.26
CA GLU A 133 3.61 -9.27 -18.97
C GLU A 133 3.72 -9.75 -17.52
N ASN A 134 4.79 -9.35 -16.82
CA ASN A 134 4.99 -9.65 -15.41
C ASN A 134 4.39 -8.58 -14.48
N LEU A 135 4.06 -7.42 -15.02
CA LEU A 135 3.54 -6.31 -14.24
C LEU A 135 2.00 -6.28 -14.25
N SER A 136 1.42 -5.71 -13.22
CA SER A 136 -0.03 -5.58 -13.07
C SER A 136 -0.38 -4.28 -12.36
N GLY A 137 -1.55 -3.72 -12.68
CA GLY A 137 -2.07 -2.55 -12.02
C GLY A 137 -1.90 -1.26 -12.76
N ALA A 138 -2.30 -0.16 -12.12
CA ALA A 138 -2.14 1.19 -12.64
C ALA A 138 -2.03 2.20 -11.50
N VAL A 139 -1.18 3.20 -11.69
CA VAL A 139 -1.03 4.34 -10.76
C VAL A 139 -1.05 5.62 -11.58
N ALA A 140 -1.83 6.60 -11.15
CA ALA A 140 -1.71 7.94 -11.69
C ALA A 140 -0.64 8.72 -10.92
N HIS A 141 0.10 9.58 -11.61
CA HIS A 141 1.11 10.47 -11.04
C HIS A 141 0.82 11.91 -11.40
N GLY A 142 1.05 12.83 -10.47
CA GLY A 142 0.82 14.26 -10.70
C GLY A 142 0.83 15.09 -9.44
N THR A 143 0.64 16.40 -9.62
CA THR A 143 0.59 17.40 -8.54
C THR A 143 -0.85 17.77 -8.13
N ALA A 144 -1.83 17.07 -8.68
CA ALA A 144 -3.27 17.23 -8.43
C ALA A 144 -3.97 15.88 -8.59
N PRO A 145 -5.18 15.69 -8.01
CA PRO A 145 -5.98 14.48 -8.23
C PRO A 145 -6.26 14.24 -9.72
N PHE A 146 -6.52 12.98 -10.08
CA PHE A 146 -6.73 12.55 -11.47
C PHE A 146 -5.53 12.84 -12.39
N GLY A 147 -4.33 12.54 -11.90
CA GLY A 147 -3.07 12.72 -12.62
C GLY A 147 -2.93 11.80 -13.84
N ARG A 148 -1.75 11.84 -14.45
CA ARG A 148 -1.43 11.00 -15.63
C ARG A 148 -1.30 9.54 -15.22
N VAL A 149 -2.13 8.67 -15.78
CA VAL A 149 -2.15 7.23 -15.49
C VAL A 149 -0.98 6.54 -16.19
N THR A 150 -0.21 5.77 -15.41
CA THR A 150 0.70 4.74 -15.91
C THR A 150 0.04 3.38 -15.71
N ASN A 151 -0.26 2.69 -16.81
CA ASN A 151 -0.83 1.34 -16.79
C ASN A 151 0.30 0.32 -16.95
N TYR A 152 0.52 -0.48 -15.92
CA TYR A 152 1.54 -1.54 -15.89
C TYR A 152 1.03 -2.85 -16.48
N GLY A 153 -0.25 -3.18 -16.26
CA GLY A 153 -0.85 -4.41 -16.78
C GLY A 153 -2.28 -4.64 -16.28
N PRO A 154 -2.90 -5.75 -16.68
CA PRO A 154 -4.29 -6.03 -16.32
C PRO A 154 -4.49 -6.29 -14.82
N VAL A 155 -5.68 -5.97 -14.32
CA VAL A 155 -6.17 -6.30 -12.99
C VAL A 155 -7.53 -7.03 -13.12
N PRO A 156 -7.91 -7.91 -12.17
CA PRO A 156 -7.12 -8.40 -11.05
C PRO A 156 -6.01 -9.37 -11.50
N ALA A 157 -4.90 -9.39 -10.77
CA ALA A 157 -3.84 -10.38 -10.99
C ALA A 157 -3.15 -10.76 -9.68
N GLN A 158 -2.85 -12.04 -9.51
CA GLN A 158 -2.01 -12.51 -8.42
C GLN A 158 -0.57 -12.02 -8.63
N CYS A 159 0.05 -11.54 -7.54
CA CYS A 159 1.39 -10.99 -7.55
C CYS A 159 2.28 -11.63 -6.47
N GLU A 160 3.58 -11.59 -6.71
CA GLU A 160 4.61 -11.93 -5.72
C GLU A 160 5.04 -10.71 -4.91
N LEU A 161 5.03 -9.52 -5.56
CA LEU A 161 5.39 -8.23 -4.98
C LEU A 161 4.32 -7.19 -5.29
N LEU A 162 4.07 -6.30 -4.35
CA LEU A 162 3.16 -5.15 -4.50
C LEU A 162 3.93 -3.86 -4.18
N ASP A 163 3.47 -2.77 -4.77
CA ASP A 163 3.91 -1.41 -4.44
C ASP A 163 3.36 -1.00 -3.06
N GLY A 164 4.21 -0.44 -2.22
CA GLY A 164 3.85 0.02 -0.88
C GLY A 164 2.96 1.26 -0.83
N VAL A 165 2.74 1.93 -1.96
CA VAL A 165 1.91 3.13 -2.02
C VAL A 165 0.51 2.90 -1.44
N LEU A 166 -0.05 1.70 -1.63
CA LEU A 166 -1.27 1.22 -0.98
C LEU A 166 -1.22 -0.30 -0.81
N LEU A 167 -1.39 -0.75 0.44
CA LEU A 167 -1.56 -2.16 0.78
C LEU A 167 -2.80 -2.31 1.66
N ALA A 168 -3.83 -3.00 1.17
CA ALA A 168 -5.02 -3.34 1.95
C ALA A 168 -5.00 -4.81 2.36
N VAL A 169 -5.49 -5.11 3.57
CA VAL A 169 -5.44 -6.46 4.12
C VAL A 169 -6.55 -6.68 5.14
N ARG A 170 -7.03 -7.92 5.26
CA ARG A 170 -7.82 -8.32 6.43
C ARG A 170 -6.88 -8.50 7.62
N ARG A 171 -7.12 -7.75 8.69
CA ARG A 171 -6.28 -7.72 9.88
C ARG A 171 -6.03 -9.11 10.46
N ASP A 172 -7.05 -9.95 10.50
CA ASP A 172 -6.95 -11.30 11.04
C ASP A 172 -6.07 -12.23 10.20
N ALA A 173 -5.96 -11.99 8.88
CA ALA A 173 -5.02 -12.72 8.03
C ALA A 173 -3.57 -12.47 8.47
N LEU A 174 -3.21 -11.22 8.82
CA LEU A 174 -1.88 -10.91 9.36
C LEU A 174 -1.67 -11.48 10.75
N ARG A 175 -2.65 -11.32 11.64
CA ARG A 175 -2.53 -11.73 13.05
C ARG A 175 -2.42 -13.24 13.20
N SER A 176 -3.29 -13.99 12.54
CA SER A 176 -3.32 -15.45 12.62
C SER A 176 -2.07 -16.12 12.04
N ARG A 177 -1.39 -15.45 11.12
CA ARG A 177 -0.16 -15.92 10.49
C ARG A 177 1.12 -15.29 11.08
N GLY A 178 0.97 -14.39 12.06
CA GLY A 178 2.11 -13.70 12.68
C GLY A 178 2.87 -12.75 11.73
N VAL A 179 2.23 -12.30 10.63
CA VAL A 179 2.87 -11.41 9.65
C VAL A 179 2.91 -9.99 10.19
N ARG A 180 4.09 -9.37 10.10
CA ARG A 180 4.35 -7.99 10.52
C ARG A 180 5.31 -7.33 9.53
N PHE A 181 5.29 -5.99 9.51
CA PHE A 181 6.34 -5.21 8.88
C PHE A 181 7.61 -5.30 9.71
N ASP A 182 8.77 -5.44 9.06
CA ASP A 182 10.05 -5.49 9.76
C ASP A 182 10.53 -4.07 10.10
N PRO A 183 10.70 -3.71 11.39
CA PRO A 183 11.08 -2.35 11.79
C PRO A 183 12.49 -1.92 11.36
N ARG A 184 13.31 -2.83 10.82
CA ARG A 184 14.60 -2.46 10.20
C ARG A 184 14.43 -1.64 8.92
N PHE A 185 13.26 -1.73 8.27
CA PHE A 185 12.93 -0.96 7.07
C PHE A 185 12.12 0.28 7.45
N ASP A 186 12.77 1.44 7.41
CA ASP A 186 12.13 2.71 7.78
C ASP A 186 11.10 3.17 6.75
N PHE A 187 11.50 3.19 5.47
CA PHE A 187 10.68 3.66 4.34
C PHE A 187 10.91 2.82 3.08
N HIS A 188 12.17 2.46 2.76
CA HIS A 188 12.47 1.68 1.57
C HIS A 188 12.43 0.17 1.89
N PHE A 189 12.02 -0.63 0.92
CA PHE A 189 11.95 -2.10 1.00
C PHE A 189 10.98 -2.68 2.05
N TYR A 190 10.28 -1.86 2.82
CA TYR A 190 9.28 -2.36 3.77
C TYR A 190 8.16 -3.13 3.07
N ASP A 191 7.79 -2.70 1.88
CA ASP A 191 6.76 -3.29 1.03
C ASP A 191 7.21 -4.61 0.40
N LEU A 192 8.43 -4.67 -0.15
CA LEU A 192 9.00 -5.90 -0.71
C LEU A 192 9.19 -6.96 0.38
N ASP A 193 9.72 -6.53 1.51
CA ASP A 193 9.90 -7.41 2.67
C ASP A 193 8.58 -7.94 3.21
N PHE A 194 7.59 -7.07 3.35
CA PHE A 194 6.24 -7.45 3.76
C PHE A 194 5.60 -8.44 2.78
N CYS A 195 5.71 -8.20 1.48
CA CYS A 195 5.21 -9.11 0.47
C CYS A 195 5.83 -10.51 0.59
N ARG A 196 7.15 -10.59 0.76
CA ARG A 196 7.85 -11.88 0.95
C ARG A 196 7.44 -12.57 2.23
N SER A 197 7.34 -11.83 3.33
CA SER A 197 6.90 -12.37 4.63
C SER A 197 5.47 -12.88 4.57
N ALA A 198 4.56 -12.15 3.93
CA ALA A 198 3.18 -12.55 3.73
C ALA A 198 3.07 -13.81 2.84
N ARG A 199 3.81 -13.87 1.73
CA ARG A 199 3.89 -15.05 0.86
C ARG A 199 4.44 -16.27 1.59
N ALA A 200 5.53 -16.11 2.36
CA ALA A 200 6.11 -17.18 3.17
C ALA A 200 5.13 -17.73 4.22
N ALA A 201 4.25 -16.88 4.73
CA ALA A 201 3.16 -17.25 5.63
C ALA A 201 1.93 -17.86 4.91
N GLY A 202 1.98 -18.01 3.57
CA GLY A 202 0.93 -18.61 2.76
C GLY A 202 -0.22 -17.65 2.40
N LEU A 203 -0.03 -16.34 2.54
CA LEU A 203 -1.00 -15.34 2.08
C LEU A 203 -0.91 -15.13 0.56
N VAL A 204 -2.06 -14.87 -0.06
CA VAL A 204 -2.18 -14.59 -1.49
C VAL A 204 -2.22 -13.08 -1.70
N LEU A 205 -1.27 -12.56 -2.47
CA LEU A 205 -1.17 -11.15 -2.81
C LEU A 205 -1.72 -10.92 -4.22
N GLY A 206 -2.32 -9.76 -4.46
CA GLY A 206 -2.76 -9.40 -5.80
C GLY A 206 -3.10 -7.93 -5.95
N THR A 207 -3.32 -7.53 -7.20
CA THR A 207 -3.69 -6.16 -7.57
C THR A 207 -5.17 -6.04 -7.87
N GLY A 208 -5.74 -4.87 -7.56
CA GLY A 208 -7.13 -4.53 -7.83
C GLY A 208 -7.30 -3.15 -8.48
N ALA A 209 -8.50 -2.91 -8.99
CA ALA A 209 -8.83 -1.66 -9.67
C ALA A 209 -9.28 -0.61 -8.64
N VAL A 210 -8.33 0.13 -8.08
CA VAL A 210 -8.57 1.29 -7.21
C VAL A 210 -7.89 2.50 -7.85
N ALA A 211 -8.65 3.56 -8.11
CA ALA A 211 -8.11 4.78 -8.71
C ALA A 211 -7.47 5.67 -7.65
N LEU A 212 -6.21 5.99 -7.86
CA LEU A 212 -5.48 6.95 -7.03
C LEU A 212 -4.42 7.70 -7.84
N THR A 213 -4.02 8.87 -7.34
CA THR A 213 -2.89 9.66 -7.83
C THR A 213 -1.83 9.77 -6.75
N HIS A 214 -0.62 9.39 -7.06
CA HIS A 214 0.56 9.50 -6.21
C HIS A 214 1.36 10.76 -6.60
N ARG A 215 1.57 11.65 -5.63
CA ARG A 215 2.29 12.92 -5.85
C ARG A 215 3.80 12.75 -5.89
N SER A 216 4.31 11.70 -5.24
CA SER A 216 5.73 11.53 -4.98
C SER A 216 6.58 11.47 -6.24
N GLN A 217 7.81 11.93 -6.08
CA GLN A 217 8.92 11.65 -6.99
C GLN A 217 9.73 10.51 -6.38
N ASP A 218 10.07 9.54 -7.23
CA ASP A 218 10.79 8.33 -6.83
C ASP A 218 12.07 8.66 -6.07
N ALA A 219 12.25 8.04 -4.89
CA ALA A 219 13.45 8.17 -4.05
C ALA A 219 14.45 7.01 -4.27
N PHE A 220 14.40 6.35 -5.42
CA PHE A 220 15.30 5.26 -5.77
C PHE A 220 16.75 5.72 -5.90
N GLY A 221 17.69 4.89 -5.43
CA GLY A 221 19.13 5.13 -5.55
C GLY A 221 19.71 6.11 -4.52
N SER A 222 18.93 6.56 -3.55
CA SER A 222 19.45 7.33 -2.41
C SER A 222 20.36 6.47 -1.51
N ALA A 223 21.18 7.10 -0.67
CA ALA A 223 22.02 6.38 0.30
C ALA A 223 21.16 5.49 1.23
N ASP A 224 20.00 5.99 1.65
CA ASP A 224 19.05 5.26 2.49
C ASP A 224 18.43 4.09 1.75
N TRP A 225 18.11 4.26 0.46
CA TRP A 225 17.62 3.16 -0.37
C TRP A 225 18.65 2.04 -0.50
N HIS A 226 19.93 2.36 -0.76
CA HIS A 226 21.01 1.37 -0.86
C HIS A 226 21.23 0.65 0.48
N ARG A 227 21.23 1.37 1.60
CA ARG A 227 21.34 0.76 2.93
C ARG A 227 20.21 -0.23 3.19
N ASN A 228 18.98 0.13 2.89
CA ASN A 228 17.83 -0.76 3.07
C ASN A 228 17.87 -1.96 2.10
N TYR A 229 18.42 -1.79 0.90
CA TYR A 229 18.63 -2.88 -0.04
C TYR A 229 19.61 -3.93 0.53
N GLU A 230 20.74 -3.52 1.11
CA GLU A 230 21.67 -4.43 1.74
C GLU A 230 21.03 -5.19 2.93
N ILE A 231 20.26 -4.52 3.78
CA ILE A 231 19.50 -5.15 4.87
C ILE A 231 18.51 -6.19 4.30
N TYR A 232 17.86 -5.87 3.19
CA TYR A 232 16.93 -6.77 2.52
C TYR A 232 17.62 -8.01 1.97
N LEU A 233 18.76 -7.84 1.31
CA LEU A 233 19.56 -8.97 0.81
C LEU A 233 20.06 -9.87 1.93
N GLU A 234 20.60 -9.29 3.01
CA GLU A 234 21.04 -10.02 4.19
C GLU A 234 19.90 -10.84 4.83
N LYS A 235 18.74 -10.19 5.05
CA LYS A 235 17.57 -10.86 5.64
C LYS A 235 17.14 -12.09 4.86
N TRP A 236 17.19 -12.01 3.55
CA TRP A 236 16.65 -13.04 2.67
C TRP A 236 17.71 -13.97 2.08
N GLY A 237 18.98 -13.81 2.46
CA GLY A 237 20.09 -14.65 2.00
C GLY A 237 20.39 -14.52 0.51
N GLU A 238 20.33 -13.30 -0.02
CA GLU A 238 20.48 -12.99 -1.46
C GLU A 238 21.77 -12.23 -1.79
#